data_69680f987a19360c3d726a10033425f2
#
_entry.id   69680f987a19360c3d726a10033425f2
#
_cell.length_a   1.000
_cell.length_b   1.000
_cell.length_c   1.000
_cell.angle_alpha   90.00
_cell.angle_beta   90.00
_cell.angle_gamma   90.00
#
_symmetry.space_group_name_H-M   'P 1'
#
loop_
_entity.id
_entity.type
_entity.pdbx_description
1 polymer ?
#
loop_
_entity_poly.entity_id
_entity_poly.type
_entity_poly.pdbx_seq_one_letter_code
_entity_poly.pdbx_strand_id
1 'polypeptide(L)'
;MSFSRVNTSSATLTKNRTEESISSRSGMCVTCIDGCIGMCEIGKSAYRGHEVIYPQPFGVITVAAEKEYPVDYSHFNIMGTVVGAHGIDADSDKAIFPAVNIEVTIGHDKGLKFHLPWLISGIGSTNIAKNNWEGLAIGSALAGTALTIGENVVGMDPEVLFKKGEISNTVDLKRRVKLYRDYQTNGYGAIVVQANVEDSRLKVHEYAIQELGVECVEIKWGQGAKDIGGEVKIKDLKKAQMLQDRGYIVLPDPYDPNVIKAFERGAFKEFERHSRVGMVSEESFAETVQGLREAGAKYIFLKTGAYRPADLARAVAFSSKYKIDLLTVDSAGGGTGMSPWRMMNEWGVPPVELHSLLYQYAKKLASKKKYLPAIAVNGGFSFEDQIFKALAMGSPFVKMVGMARAPIAAAMVGKTIGQTIEAQQIPVYIERFGNSKEEIFVTASSLREKLGDKEFEKLPTGAIGLYTYYERLAQGLRQLMAGSRKFSLEHISRGDIAALTGEAAHISGIKYIMDVDAEEAEKILKI
;
A
#
# COMPACT_ATOMS: atom_id res chain seq x y z
N MET A 1 -19.63 -11.74 -24.50
CA MET A 1 -20.84 -10.92 -24.19
C MET A 1 -21.13 -11.10 -22.70
N SER A 2 -20.97 -10.04 -21.91
CA SER A 2 -21.43 -10.05 -20.54
C SER A 2 -22.95 -10.01 -20.53
N PHE A 3 -23.61 -11.11 -20.18
CA PHE A 3 -25.04 -11.08 -19.98
C PHE A 3 -25.35 -10.16 -18.81
N SER A 4 -26.13 -9.11 -19.07
CA SER A 4 -26.69 -8.27 -18.03
C SER A 4 -27.51 -9.12 -17.07
N ARG A 5 -27.03 -9.35 -15.87
CA ARG A 5 -27.80 -10.06 -14.84
C ARG A 5 -28.89 -9.14 -14.31
N VAL A 6 -30.07 -9.70 -14.11
CA VAL A 6 -31.18 -8.94 -13.52
C VAL A 6 -30.80 -8.51 -12.11
N ASN A 7 -30.87 -7.21 -11.88
CA ASN A 7 -30.65 -6.63 -10.56
C ASN A 7 -31.99 -6.56 -9.80
N THR A 8 -32.13 -7.32 -8.72
CA THR A 8 -33.34 -7.33 -7.89
C THR A 8 -33.40 -6.16 -6.91
N SER A 9 -32.34 -5.39 -6.78
CA SER A 9 -32.30 -4.13 -6.04
C SER A 9 -31.82 -3.03 -6.96
N SER A 10 -32.68 -2.06 -7.26
CA SER A 10 -32.34 -0.90 -8.07
C SER A 10 -31.68 0.24 -7.29
N ALA A 11 -31.57 0.11 -5.98
CA ALA A 11 -31.02 1.17 -5.13
C ALA A 11 -29.52 1.42 -5.34
N THR A 12 -28.79 0.37 -5.73
CA THR A 12 -27.33 0.45 -5.92
C THR A 12 -26.84 -0.63 -6.88
N LEU A 13 -25.73 -0.35 -7.57
CA LEU A 13 -24.97 -1.31 -8.38
C LEU A 13 -23.78 -1.89 -7.61
N THR A 14 -23.78 -1.82 -6.29
CA THR A 14 -22.73 -2.31 -5.43
C THR A 14 -22.49 -3.81 -5.63
N LYS A 15 -21.24 -4.20 -5.83
CA LYS A 15 -20.82 -5.60 -5.88
C LYS A 15 -20.93 -6.27 -4.51
N ASN A 16 -21.30 -7.53 -4.49
CA ASN A 16 -21.46 -8.36 -3.30
C ASN A 16 -20.65 -9.64 -3.45
N ARG A 17 -20.23 -10.22 -2.31
CA ARG A 17 -19.56 -11.52 -2.26
C ARG A 17 -20.56 -12.66 -2.33
N THR A 18 -21.17 -12.84 -3.49
CA THR A 18 -22.15 -13.89 -3.75
C THR A 18 -21.63 -14.81 -4.84
N GLU A 19 -22.15 -16.04 -4.87
CA GLU A 19 -21.84 -16.99 -5.91
C GLU A 19 -22.33 -16.49 -7.28
N GLU A 20 -21.78 -17.03 -8.37
CA GLU A 20 -22.12 -16.58 -9.73
C GLU A 20 -23.61 -16.66 -10.07
N SER A 21 -24.34 -17.62 -9.48
CA SER A 21 -25.79 -17.79 -9.66
C SER A 21 -26.63 -16.69 -9.02
N ILE A 22 -26.02 -15.86 -8.14
CA ILE A 22 -26.69 -14.81 -7.39
C ILE A 22 -26.22 -13.46 -7.94
N SER A 23 -27.12 -12.46 -7.95
CA SER A 23 -26.74 -11.12 -8.40
C SER A 23 -25.63 -10.53 -7.53
N SER A 24 -24.44 -10.42 -8.10
CA SER A 24 -23.29 -9.81 -7.45
C SER A 24 -23.44 -8.30 -7.21
N ARG A 25 -24.43 -7.66 -7.84
CA ARG A 25 -24.68 -6.22 -7.72
C ARG A 25 -25.69 -5.86 -6.64
N SER A 26 -26.63 -6.76 -6.31
CA SER A 26 -27.68 -6.50 -5.32
C SER A 26 -27.52 -7.28 -4.03
N GLY A 27 -26.71 -8.34 -4.01
CA GLY A 27 -26.60 -9.27 -2.88
C GLY A 27 -27.78 -10.22 -2.73
N MET A 28 -28.78 -10.15 -3.66
CA MET A 28 -29.95 -10.98 -3.68
C MET A 28 -30.00 -11.81 -4.98
N CYS A 29 -30.48 -13.05 -4.90
CA CYS A 29 -30.81 -13.78 -6.12
C CYS A 29 -32.14 -13.28 -6.71
N VAL A 30 -32.37 -13.58 -7.99
CA VAL A 30 -33.60 -13.20 -8.69
C VAL A 30 -34.81 -14.05 -8.31
N THR A 31 -34.58 -15.17 -7.63
CA THR A 31 -35.63 -16.11 -7.21
C THR A 31 -35.66 -16.14 -5.67
N CYS A 32 -36.71 -15.57 -5.10
CA CYS A 32 -36.95 -15.64 -3.66
C CYS A 32 -38.19 -16.50 -3.45
N ILE A 33 -38.02 -17.73 -2.99
CA ILE A 33 -39.07 -18.72 -2.83
C ILE A 33 -39.20 -19.14 -1.36
N ASP A 34 -40.40 -19.60 -0.98
CA ASP A 34 -40.62 -20.20 0.33
C ASP A 34 -39.78 -21.49 0.45
N GLY A 35 -39.19 -21.69 1.63
CA GLY A 35 -38.24 -22.79 1.89
C GLY A 35 -36.79 -22.51 1.43
N CYS A 36 -36.45 -21.30 0.99
CA CYS A 36 -35.07 -20.92 0.66
C CYS A 36 -34.14 -21.05 1.87
N ILE A 37 -32.98 -21.68 1.66
CA ILE A 37 -31.96 -21.91 2.70
C ILE A 37 -31.00 -20.72 2.89
N GLY A 38 -31.21 -19.61 2.19
CA GLY A 38 -30.44 -18.37 2.38
C GLY A 38 -29.08 -18.33 1.68
N MET A 39 -29.02 -18.67 0.39
CA MET A 39 -27.76 -18.62 -0.39
C MET A 39 -27.24 -17.21 -0.64
N CYS A 40 -28.13 -16.21 -0.76
CA CYS A 40 -27.74 -14.82 -1.00
C CYS A 40 -27.17 -14.15 0.28
N GLU A 41 -26.59 -12.97 0.11
CA GLU A 41 -26.01 -12.22 1.24
C GLU A 41 -27.05 -11.86 2.30
N ILE A 42 -28.28 -11.54 1.89
CA ILE A 42 -29.39 -11.29 2.83
C ILE A 42 -29.74 -12.55 3.63
N GLY A 43 -29.86 -13.69 2.95
CA GLY A 43 -30.12 -14.98 3.60
C GLY A 43 -28.99 -15.34 4.59
N LYS A 44 -27.74 -15.25 4.16
CA LYS A 44 -26.57 -15.47 5.03
C LYS A 44 -26.60 -14.54 6.26
N SER A 45 -27.00 -13.28 6.09
CA SER A 45 -27.15 -12.33 7.19
C SER A 45 -28.22 -12.73 8.20
N ALA A 46 -29.26 -13.45 7.78
CA ALA A 46 -30.34 -13.88 8.66
C ALA A 46 -29.89 -14.88 9.73
N TYR A 47 -28.85 -15.68 9.47
CA TYR A 47 -28.32 -16.64 10.44
C TYR A 47 -26.89 -16.36 10.93
N ARG A 48 -26.12 -15.51 10.23
CA ARG A 48 -24.75 -15.15 10.64
C ARG A 48 -24.63 -13.70 11.12
N GLY A 49 -25.64 -12.86 10.86
CA GLY A 49 -25.68 -11.48 11.36
C GLY A 49 -24.45 -10.68 11.01
N HIS A 50 -23.82 -10.08 12.03
CA HIS A 50 -22.65 -9.20 11.86
C HIS A 50 -21.40 -9.89 11.30
N GLU A 51 -21.30 -11.22 11.36
CA GLU A 51 -20.16 -11.94 10.78
C GLU A 51 -20.09 -11.78 9.26
N VAL A 52 -21.21 -11.46 8.59
CA VAL A 52 -21.25 -11.23 7.12
C VAL A 52 -20.62 -9.88 6.72
N ILE A 53 -20.42 -8.98 7.65
CA ILE A 53 -19.80 -7.67 7.41
C ILE A 53 -18.38 -7.84 6.88
N TYR A 54 -17.66 -8.85 7.35
CA TYR A 54 -16.27 -9.10 7.00
C TYR A 54 -16.11 -10.16 5.90
N PRO A 55 -14.98 -10.19 5.20
CA PRO A 55 -14.70 -11.21 4.21
C PRO A 55 -14.75 -12.65 4.75
N GLN A 56 -14.40 -12.85 6.00
CA GLN A 56 -14.53 -14.14 6.72
C GLN A 56 -15.84 -14.16 7.53
N PRO A 57 -16.43 -15.32 7.81
CA PRO A 57 -15.97 -16.70 7.53
C PRO A 57 -16.39 -17.26 6.16
N PHE A 58 -16.92 -16.45 5.26
CA PHE A 58 -17.52 -16.91 4.00
C PHE A 58 -16.50 -17.23 2.89
N GLY A 59 -15.35 -17.74 3.24
CA GLY A 59 -14.37 -18.25 2.29
C GLY A 59 -13.08 -17.43 2.24
N VAL A 60 -12.55 -17.23 1.05
CA VAL A 60 -11.25 -16.59 0.83
C VAL A 60 -11.27 -15.14 1.32
N ILE A 61 -10.25 -14.74 2.06
CA ILE A 61 -10.05 -13.35 2.45
C ILE A 61 -9.82 -12.54 1.18
N THR A 62 -10.72 -11.61 0.89
CA THR A 62 -10.48 -10.61 -0.13
C THR A 62 -9.84 -9.37 0.50
N VAL A 63 -8.80 -8.89 -0.14
CA VAL A 63 -8.02 -7.74 0.35
C VAL A 63 -8.04 -6.58 -0.64
N ALA A 64 -9.00 -6.59 -1.57
CA ALA A 64 -9.17 -5.60 -2.61
C ALA A 64 -10.63 -5.21 -2.76
N ALA A 65 -10.86 -3.99 -3.21
CA ALA A 65 -12.15 -3.61 -3.78
C ALA A 65 -12.42 -4.39 -5.07
N GLU A 66 -13.67 -4.74 -5.26
CA GLU A 66 -14.18 -5.32 -6.51
C GLU A 66 -15.08 -4.32 -7.26
N LYS A 67 -15.22 -3.11 -6.72
CA LYS A 67 -15.98 -2.05 -7.36
C LYS A 67 -15.24 -1.54 -8.59
N GLU A 68 -15.95 -1.46 -9.70
CA GLU A 68 -15.51 -0.77 -10.91
C GLU A 68 -15.88 0.70 -10.78
N TYR A 69 -14.88 1.56 -10.93
CA TYR A 69 -15.09 3.00 -10.97
C TYR A 69 -15.27 3.46 -12.42
N PRO A 70 -16.04 4.54 -12.66
CA PRO A 70 -16.25 5.07 -14.02
C PRO A 70 -14.95 5.45 -14.71
N VAL A 71 -13.97 5.95 -13.94
CA VAL A 71 -12.63 6.29 -14.43
C VAL A 71 -11.57 5.67 -13.51
N ASP A 72 -10.62 5.00 -14.11
CA ASP A 72 -9.42 4.47 -13.48
C ASP A 72 -8.19 4.70 -14.38
N TYR A 73 -7.02 4.20 -13.98
CA TYR A 73 -5.78 4.38 -14.73
C TYR A 73 -5.77 3.71 -16.12
N SER A 74 -6.69 2.79 -16.43
CA SER A 74 -6.84 2.20 -17.77
C SER A 74 -7.41 3.19 -18.79
N HIS A 75 -8.04 4.28 -18.33
CA HIS A 75 -8.60 5.34 -19.16
C HIS A 75 -7.54 6.37 -19.63
N PHE A 76 -6.27 6.06 -19.43
CA PHE A 76 -5.15 6.90 -19.86
C PHE A 76 -4.13 6.06 -20.61
N ASN A 77 -3.61 6.58 -21.72
CA ASN A 77 -2.48 6.00 -22.43
C ASN A 77 -1.21 6.81 -22.20
N ILE A 78 -0.07 6.13 -22.28
CA ILE A 78 1.25 6.72 -22.25
C ILE A 78 1.57 7.21 -23.66
N MET A 79 2.05 8.45 -23.77
CA MET A 79 2.39 9.08 -25.05
C MET A 79 3.86 8.90 -25.34
N GLY A 80 4.15 8.14 -26.39
CA GLY A 80 5.51 8.01 -26.93
C GLY A 80 5.85 9.14 -27.89
N THR A 81 7.13 9.43 -28.06
CA THR A 81 7.62 10.38 -29.06
C THR A 81 8.89 9.86 -29.75
N VAL A 82 9.12 10.30 -30.97
CA VAL A 82 10.36 10.02 -31.73
C VAL A 82 11.33 11.19 -31.71
N VAL A 83 10.94 12.31 -31.09
CA VAL A 83 11.67 13.58 -31.14
C VAL A 83 12.35 13.87 -29.81
N GLY A 84 13.63 14.20 -29.87
CA GLY A 84 14.39 14.68 -28.71
C GLY A 84 14.75 13.64 -27.69
N ALA A 85 15.36 14.10 -26.61
CA ALA A 85 15.59 13.37 -25.35
C ALA A 85 15.64 14.38 -24.21
N HIS A 86 15.14 13.98 -23.04
CA HIS A 86 15.15 14.79 -21.82
C HIS A 86 15.92 14.08 -20.72
N GLY A 87 16.91 14.75 -20.14
CA GLY A 87 17.77 14.19 -19.09
C GLY A 87 19.01 13.45 -19.61
N ILE A 88 19.22 13.42 -20.92
CA ILE A 88 20.41 12.88 -21.59
C ILE A 88 20.61 13.59 -22.94
N ASP A 89 21.81 13.49 -23.52
CA ASP A 89 22.05 13.96 -24.89
C ASP A 89 21.15 13.21 -25.88
N ALA A 90 20.59 13.91 -26.87
CA ALA A 90 19.78 13.34 -27.95
C ALA A 90 20.67 12.64 -28.98
N ASP A 91 21.38 11.63 -28.55
CA ASP A 91 22.33 10.81 -29.30
C ASP A 91 21.87 9.35 -29.23
N SER A 92 21.73 8.71 -30.40
CA SER A 92 21.22 7.33 -30.47
C SER A 92 22.07 6.31 -29.73
N ASP A 93 23.36 6.55 -29.58
CA ASP A 93 24.26 5.65 -28.86
C ASP A 93 24.21 5.83 -27.35
N LYS A 94 23.63 6.95 -26.86
CA LYS A 94 23.47 7.25 -25.44
C LYS A 94 22.03 7.10 -24.95
N ALA A 95 21.05 7.48 -25.78
CA ALA A 95 19.64 7.50 -25.45
C ALA A 95 19.00 6.10 -25.54
N ILE A 96 19.50 5.16 -24.73
CA ILE A 96 19.03 3.78 -24.64
C ILE A 96 18.30 3.56 -23.31
N PHE A 97 17.32 2.64 -23.27
CA PHE A 97 16.52 2.47 -22.04
C PHE A 97 17.32 2.09 -20.78
N PRO A 98 18.46 1.35 -20.84
CA PRO A 98 19.28 1.11 -19.65
C PRO A 98 19.87 2.38 -19.02
N ALA A 99 20.02 3.47 -19.80
CA ALA A 99 20.54 4.74 -19.31
C ALA A 99 19.50 5.58 -18.55
N VAL A 100 18.24 5.14 -18.50
CA VAL A 100 17.19 5.86 -17.78
C VAL A 100 17.41 5.77 -16.28
N ASN A 101 17.53 6.93 -15.63
CA ASN A 101 17.63 7.04 -14.17
C ASN A 101 16.23 7.10 -13.55
N ILE A 102 15.93 6.11 -12.69
CA ILE A 102 14.68 6.02 -11.92
C ILE A 102 14.89 6.20 -10.41
N GLU A 103 16.05 6.69 -9.99
CA GLU A 103 16.31 7.01 -8.60
C GLU A 103 15.49 8.23 -8.15
N VAL A 104 15.11 8.23 -6.90
CA VAL A 104 14.36 9.34 -6.29
C VAL A 104 15.01 9.76 -4.97
N THR A 105 15.00 11.05 -4.72
CA THR A 105 15.42 11.64 -3.45
C THR A 105 14.25 12.43 -2.87
N ILE A 106 13.97 12.21 -1.59
CA ILE A 106 12.92 12.92 -0.84
C ILE A 106 13.50 13.52 0.43
N GLY A 107 12.75 14.35 1.12
CA GLY A 107 13.09 14.94 2.41
C GLY A 107 13.19 16.46 2.36
N HIS A 108 12.96 17.09 3.50
CA HIS A 108 12.95 18.55 3.63
C HIS A 108 14.36 19.14 3.72
N ASP A 109 15.19 18.66 4.66
CA ASP A 109 16.52 19.21 4.91
C ASP A 109 17.65 18.29 4.42
N LYS A 110 17.42 16.98 4.50
CA LYS A 110 18.40 15.95 4.12
C LYS A 110 17.80 15.07 3.06
N GLY A 111 18.58 14.72 2.05
CA GLY A 111 18.14 13.82 1.00
C GLY A 111 18.10 12.37 1.46
N LEU A 112 16.92 11.76 1.49
CA LEU A 112 16.73 10.32 1.64
C LEU A 112 16.58 9.72 0.25
N LYS A 113 17.47 8.79 -0.11
CA LYS A 113 17.63 8.26 -1.46
C LYS A 113 17.02 6.88 -1.62
N PHE A 114 16.41 6.64 -2.77
CA PHE A 114 15.88 5.34 -3.17
C PHE A 114 16.29 5.03 -4.61
N HIS A 115 16.65 3.78 -4.88
CA HIS A 115 16.92 3.33 -6.24
C HIS A 115 15.65 3.22 -7.10
N LEU A 116 14.48 3.10 -6.45
CA LEU A 116 13.20 2.82 -7.10
C LEU A 116 12.13 3.82 -6.62
N PRO A 117 11.27 4.34 -7.53
CA PRO A 117 10.24 5.31 -7.18
C PRO A 117 8.99 4.66 -6.57
N TRP A 118 9.17 3.65 -5.74
CA TRP A 118 8.07 3.02 -4.98
C TRP A 118 8.51 2.59 -3.59
N LEU A 119 7.51 2.37 -2.75
CA LEU A 119 7.69 1.92 -1.38
C LEU A 119 6.67 0.84 -1.02
N ILE A 120 6.99 0.03 -0.02
CA ILE A 120 6.00 -0.83 0.61
C ILE A 120 5.30 -0.05 1.73
N SER A 121 4.01 0.20 1.52
CA SER A 121 3.15 0.82 2.53
C SER A 121 2.95 -0.07 3.75
N GLY A 122 2.57 0.52 4.88
CA GLY A 122 2.52 -0.12 6.18
C GLY A 122 1.97 -1.56 6.22
N ILE A 123 2.86 -2.50 6.51
CA ILE A 123 2.57 -3.92 6.69
C ILE A 123 2.58 -4.21 8.21
N GLY A 124 1.40 -4.37 8.79
CA GLY A 124 1.21 -4.42 10.24
C GLY A 124 1.34 -5.80 10.88
N SER A 125 0.42 -6.09 11.82
CA SER A 125 0.46 -7.26 12.72
C SER A 125 -0.21 -8.53 12.17
N THR A 126 -0.66 -8.55 10.91
CA THR A 126 -1.33 -9.72 10.34
C THR A 126 -0.39 -10.93 10.20
N ASN A 127 -0.95 -12.15 10.25
CA ASN A 127 -0.15 -13.37 10.07
C ASN A 127 0.56 -13.41 8.72
N ILE A 128 -0.09 -12.94 7.65
CA ILE A 128 0.51 -12.90 6.32
C ILE A 128 1.74 -11.95 6.29
N ALA A 129 1.66 -10.83 7.00
CA ALA A 129 2.79 -9.92 7.17
C ALA A 129 3.93 -10.59 7.95
N LYS A 130 3.62 -11.21 9.10
CA LYS A 130 4.61 -11.88 9.96
C LYS A 130 5.32 -13.02 9.21
N ASN A 131 4.57 -13.84 8.50
CA ASN A 131 5.08 -15.03 7.79
C ASN A 131 5.95 -14.69 6.57
N ASN A 132 5.81 -13.49 6.00
CA ASN A 132 6.56 -13.06 4.83
C ASN A 132 7.52 -11.89 5.12
N TRP A 133 7.64 -11.49 6.40
CA TRP A 133 8.42 -10.30 6.77
C TRP A 133 9.88 -10.38 6.34
N GLU A 134 10.50 -11.53 6.49
CA GLU A 134 11.91 -11.74 6.11
C GLU A 134 12.14 -11.46 4.62
N GLY A 135 11.30 -12.04 3.76
CA GLY A 135 11.36 -11.79 2.31
C GLY A 135 11.12 -10.32 1.97
N LEU A 136 10.13 -9.68 2.63
CA LEU A 136 9.83 -8.26 2.43
C LEU A 136 10.98 -7.36 2.88
N ALA A 137 11.54 -7.60 4.07
CA ALA A 137 12.58 -6.76 4.63
C ALA A 137 13.89 -6.85 3.83
N ILE A 138 14.35 -8.06 3.57
CA ILE A 138 15.60 -8.29 2.86
C ILE A 138 15.47 -7.87 1.40
N GLY A 139 14.41 -8.28 0.71
CA GLY A 139 14.19 -7.93 -0.70
C GLY A 139 14.07 -6.41 -0.92
N SER A 140 13.38 -5.69 -0.03
CA SER A 140 13.29 -4.23 -0.11
C SER A 140 14.63 -3.53 0.17
N ALA A 141 15.38 -4.02 1.16
CA ALA A 141 16.69 -3.48 1.51
C ALA A 141 17.68 -3.64 0.37
N LEU A 142 17.75 -4.85 -0.24
CA LEU A 142 18.60 -5.13 -1.41
C LEU A 142 18.24 -4.29 -2.64
N ALA A 143 16.95 -4.01 -2.82
CA ALA A 143 16.46 -3.16 -3.90
C ALA A 143 16.57 -1.66 -3.61
N GLY A 144 16.99 -1.26 -2.40
CA GLY A 144 17.16 0.13 -2.03
C GLY A 144 15.87 0.94 -2.01
N THR A 145 14.74 0.32 -1.60
CA THR A 145 13.44 0.99 -1.48
C THR A 145 12.95 1.03 -0.03
N ALA A 146 11.90 1.82 0.25
CA ALA A 146 11.37 1.90 1.61
C ALA A 146 10.41 0.76 1.93
N LEU A 147 10.50 0.28 3.19
CA LEU A 147 9.54 -0.65 3.78
C LEU A 147 8.97 -0.04 5.06
N THR A 148 7.64 0.07 5.14
CA THR A 148 6.97 0.57 6.33
C THR A 148 6.45 -0.57 7.20
N ILE A 149 6.94 -0.64 8.45
CA ILE A 149 6.35 -1.46 9.52
C ILE A 149 5.04 -0.79 9.91
N GLY A 150 3.92 -1.44 9.59
CA GLY A 150 2.59 -0.92 9.86
C GLY A 150 2.19 -1.00 11.33
N GLU A 151 1.03 -0.48 11.62
CA GLU A 151 0.49 -0.34 12.98
C GLU A 151 0.21 -1.65 13.69
N ASN A 152 0.09 -1.57 15.02
CA ASN A 152 -0.28 -2.63 15.97
C ASN A 152 0.75 -3.78 16.09
N VAL A 153 1.91 -3.68 15.50
CA VAL A 153 2.95 -4.72 15.60
C VAL A 153 3.35 -4.92 17.06
N VAL A 154 3.62 -3.84 17.76
CA VAL A 154 4.03 -3.86 19.17
C VAL A 154 2.90 -4.28 20.09
N GLY A 155 1.73 -3.66 19.94
CA GLY A 155 0.57 -3.97 20.79
C GLY A 155 0.10 -5.43 20.70
N MET A 156 0.33 -6.09 19.55
CA MET A 156 -0.01 -7.49 19.31
C MET A 156 1.13 -8.47 19.60
N ASP A 157 2.35 -8.00 19.89
CA ASP A 157 3.51 -8.82 20.24
C ASP A 157 3.31 -9.44 21.64
N PRO A 158 3.25 -10.77 21.79
CA PRO A 158 3.08 -11.40 23.10
C PRO A 158 4.28 -11.16 24.05
N GLU A 159 5.47 -10.91 23.50
CA GLU A 159 6.73 -10.78 24.24
C GLU A 159 7.08 -9.32 24.56
N VAL A 160 6.21 -8.36 24.27
CA VAL A 160 6.45 -6.96 24.58
C VAL A 160 6.44 -6.72 26.10
N LEU A 161 7.38 -5.93 26.58
CA LEU A 161 7.47 -5.50 27.96
C LEU A 161 7.08 -4.03 28.08
N PHE A 162 6.31 -3.71 29.11
CA PHE A 162 5.89 -2.35 29.43
C PHE A 162 6.48 -1.89 30.77
N LYS A 163 6.76 -0.60 30.84
CA LYS A 163 7.12 0.08 32.08
C LYS A 163 6.33 1.38 32.16
N LYS A 164 5.53 1.53 33.20
CA LYS A 164 4.65 2.71 33.38
C LYS A 164 3.70 2.97 32.21
N GLY A 165 3.22 1.91 31.55
CA GLY A 165 2.28 2.01 30.41
C GLY A 165 2.94 2.29 29.05
N GLU A 166 4.23 2.47 28.99
CA GLU A 166 5.01 2.69 27.77
C GLU A 166 5.86 1.46 27.44
N ILE A 167 6.23 1.30 26.17
CA ILE A 167 7.09 0.19 25.73
C ILE A 167 8.46 0.31 26.36
N SER A 168 8.97 -0.78 26.93
CA SER A 168 10.35 -0.89 27.39
C SER A 168 11.17 -1.90 26.60
N ASN A 169 10.52 -2.89 25.97
CA ASN A 169 11.18 -3.84 25.07
C ASN A 169 10.16 -4.51 24.16
N THR A 170 10.52 -4.81 22.91
CA THR A 170 9.72 -5.59 21.94
C THR A 170 10.63 -6.43 21.07
N VAL A 171 10.34 -7.72 20.97
CA VAL A 171 11.15 -8.68 20.21
C VAL A 171 10.82 -8.55 18.72
N ASP A 172 9.52 -8.50 18.36
CA ASP A 172 9.11 -8.50 16.95
C ASP A 172 9.51 -7.20 16.21
N LEU A 173 9.34 -6.02 16.82
CA LEU A 173 9.76 -4.76 16.19
C LEU A 173 11.28 -4.71 15.99
N LYS A 174 12.05 -5.11 17.01
CA LYS A 174 13.53 -5.20 16.89
C LYS A 174 13.95 -6.11 15.74
N ARG A 175 13.37 -7.30 15.67
CA ARG A 175 13.65 -8.28 14.60
C ARG A 175 13.32 -7.70 13.23
N ARG A 176 12.18 -7.04 13.12
CA ARG A 176 11.72 -6.42 11.85
C ARG A 176 12.69 -5.34 11.36
N VAL A 177 13.09 -4.45 12.24
CA VAL A 177 14.05 -3.37 11.92
C VAL A 177 15.42 -3.96 11.55
N LYS A 178 15.92 -4.92 12.35
CA LYS A 178 17.22 -5.55 12.13
C LYS A 178 17.30 -6.25 10.77
N LEU A 179 16.29 -7.04 10.40
CA LEU A 179 16.27 -7.78 9.13
C LEU A 179 16.39 -6.85 7.91
N TYR A 180 15.80 -5.67 7.95
CA TYR A 180 15.97 -4.69 6.89
C TYR A 180 17.39 -4.11 6.89
N ARG A 181 17.88 -3.69 8.05
CA ARG A 181 19.18 -3.01 8.18
C ARG A 181 20.37 -3.89 7.85
N ASP A 182 20.31 -5.17 8.18
CA ASP A 182 21.39 -6.12 7.90
C ASP A 182 21.70 -6.23 6.39
N TYR A 183 20.73 -5.87 5.53
CA TYR A 183 20.86 -5.93 4.06
C TYR A 183 20.73 -4.56 3.38
N GLN A 184 20.58 -3.49 4.14
CA GLN A 184 20.54 -2.13 3.58
C GLN A 184 21.91 -1.75 3.03
N THR A 185 21.96 -1.32 1.77
CA THR A 185 23.21 -1.03 1.06
C THR A 185 23.37 0.46 0.76
N ASN A 186 24.59 0.98 0.97
CA ASN A 186 25.08 2.25 0.43
C ASN A 186 24.20 3.49 0.68
N GLY A 187 23.45 3.56 1.79
CA GLY A 187 22.64 4.72 2.14
C GLY A 187 21.35 4.89 1.32
N TYR A 188 20.95 3.87 0.56
CA TYR A 188 19.68 3.83 -0.13
C TYR A 188 18.62 3.06 0.67
N GLY A 189 17.36 3.45 0.48
CA GLY A 189 16.23 2.83 1.14
C GLY A 189 16.03 3.28 2.59
N ALA A 190 14.89 2.90 3.16
CA ALA A 190 14.57 3.20 4.56
C ALA A 190 13.65 2.16 5.16
N ILE A 191 13.90 1.81 6.43
CA ILE A 191 12.89 1.18 7.27
C ILE A 191 12.11 2.27 7.99
N VAL A 192 10.79 2.24 7.86
CA VAL A 192 9.87 3.23 8.42
C VAL A 192 9.02 2.57 9.48
N VAL A 193 8.80 3.22 10.62
CA VAL A 193 7.85 2.75 11.65
C VAL A 193 6.62 3.63 11.61
N GLN A 194 5.45 3.02 11.34
CA GLN A 194 4.16 3.69 11.32
C GLN A 194 3.45 3.48 12.65
N ALA A 195 2.82 4.54 13.17
CA ALA A 195 1.98 4.47 14.36
C ALA A 195 0.57 5.03 14.07
N ASN A 196 -0.43 4.30 14.57
CA ASN A 196 -1.80 4.78 14.71
C ASN A 196 -2.04 5.32 16.13
N VAL A 197 -3.31 5.60 16.47
CA VAL A 197 -3.70 6.11 17.81
C VAL A 197 -3.24 5.18 18.94
N GLU A 198 -3.37 3.85 18.77
CA GLU A 198 -2.99 2.88 19.80
C GLU A 198 -1.47 2.82 19.98
N ASP A 199 -0.72 2.79 18.88
CA ASP A 199 0.74 2.77 18.92
C ASP A 199 1.30 4.07 19.50
N SER A 200 0.67 5.23 19.22
CA SER A 200 1.06 6.52 19.80
C SER A 200 0.86 6.55 21.32
N ARG A 201 -0.21 5.94 21.84
CA ARG A 201 -0.44 5.78 23.28
C ARG A 201 0.65 4.94 23.97
N LEU A 202 1.18 3.96 23.26
CA LEU A 202 2.24 3.08 23.72
C LEU A 202 3.64 3.65 23.52
N LYS A 203 3.78 4.84 22.93
CA LYS A 203 5.06 5.48 22.60
C LYS A 203 5.94 4.66 21.62
N VAL A 204 5.30 4.06 20.61
CA VAL A 204 6.00 3.21 19.63
C VAL A 204 7.02 3.99 18.81
N HIS A 205 6.69 5.22 18.39
CA HIS A 205 7.59 6.05 17.62
C HIS A 205 8.83 6.44 18.44
N GLU A 206 8.62 6.93 19.66
CA GLU A 206 9.69 7.35 20.55
C GLU A 206 10.64 6.18 20.84
N TYR A 207 10.09 5.00 21.13
CA TYR A 207 10.88 3.79 21.31
C TYR A 207 11.67 3.42 20.05
N ALA A 208 11.05 3.46 18.88
CA ALA A 208 11.72 3.13 17.61
C ALA A 208 12.86 4.09 17.30
N ILE A 209 12.69 5.38 17.59
CA ILE A 209 13.71 6.41 17.38
C ILE A 209 14.85 6.25 18.38
N GLN A 210 14.54 6.24 19.67
CA GLN A 210 15.54 6.35 20.75
C GLN A 210 16.26 5.02 21.01
N GLU A 211 15.53 3.90 21.02
CA GLU A 211 16.10 2.59 21.36
C GLU A 211 16.55 1.80 20.13
N LEU A 212 15.86 1.96 18.99
CA LEU A 212 16.22 1.24 17.77
C LEU A 212 16.95 2.11 16.75
N GLY A 213 17.10 3.41 16.99
CA GLY A 213 17.75 4.36 16.08
C GLY A 213 17.04 4.46 14.72
N VAL A 214 15.71 4.23 14.65
CA VAL A 214 14.95 4.39 13.42
C VAL A 214 14.90 5.86 13.04
N GLU A 215 15.31 6.16 11.80
CA GLU A 215 15.39 7.53 11.32
C GLU A 215 14.08 8.06 10.73
N CYS A 216 13.24 7.14 10.20
CA CYS A 216 12.02 7.45 9.49
C CYS A 216 10.80 6.94 10.26
N VAL A 217 9.85 7.83 10.56
CA VAL A 217 8.59 7.49 11.21
C VAL A 217 7.42 8.00 10.39
N GLU A 218 6.28 7.29 10.42
CA GLU A 218 5.08 7.67 9.68
C GLU A 218 3.88 7.81 10.63
N ILE A 219 3.31 9.01 10.67
CA ILE A 219 2.04 9.30 11.35
C ILE A 219 0.91 8.77 10.48
N LYS A 220 0.02 7.95 11.02
CA LYS A 220 -1.12 7.41 10.28
C LYS A 220 -2.42 8.07 10.69
N TRP A 221 -3.01 8.84 9.78
CA TRP A 221 -4.38 9.32 9.93
C TRP A 221 -5.39 8.27 9.47
N GLY A 222 -5.07 7.52 8.41
CA GLY A 222 -5.94 6.47 7.91
C GLY A 222 -5.41 5.73 6.70
N GLN A 223 -6.31 5.01 6.02
CA GLN A 223 -6.03 4.26 4.80
C GLN A 223 -7.27 4.21 3.90
N GLY A 224 -7.14 3.69 2.65
CA GLY A 224 -8.18 3.78 1.63
C GLY A 224 -9.53 3.16 2.02
N ALA A 225 -9.54 2.00 2.63
CA ALA A 225 -10.76 1.20 2.86
C ALA A 225 -11.19 1.12 4.34
N LYS A 226 -10.65 1.94 5.23
CA LYS A 226 -10.92 1.75 6.65
C LYS A 226 -10.58 2.99 7.48
N ASP A 227 -11.56 3.51 8.17
CA ASP A 227 -11.40 4.62 9.11
C ASP A 227 -12.29 4.44 10.36
N ILE A 228 -12.25 3.24 10.95
CA ILE A 228 -12.99 2.88 12.16
C ILE A 228 -12.06 2.39 13.28
N GLY A 229 -10.78 2.81 13.24
CA GLY A 229 -9.77 2.41 14.21
C GLY A 229 -9.23 0.99 14.03
N GLY A 230 -9.97 0.10 13.44
CA GLY A 230 -9.59 -1.29 13.22
C GLY A 230 -10.11 -2.25 14.26
N GLU A 231 -10.46 -3.44 13.78
CA GLU A 231 -10.99 -4.54 14.56
C GLU A 231 -10.17 -5.81 14.30
N VAL A 232 -9.91 -6.56 15.34
CA VAL A 232 -9.22 -7.86 15.27
C VAL A 232 -10.01 -8.90 16.06
N LYS A 233 -10.33 -10.02 15.42
CA LYS A 233 -10.95 -11.17 16.04
C LYS A 233 -9.93 -11.97 16.85
N ILE A 234 -10.24 -12.27 18.09
CA ILE A 234 -9.38 -12.98 19.05
C ILE A 234 -10.06 -14.26 19.50
N LYS A 235 -9.49 -15.39 19.12
CA LYS A 235 -10.01 -16.74 19.44
C LYS A 235 -9.50 -17.32 20.77
N ASP A 236 -8.67 -16.59 21.48
CA ASP A 236 -8.02 -17.03 22.71
C ASP A 236 -8.34 -16.07 23.85
N LEU A 237 -8.87 -16.59 24.94
CA LEU A 237 -9.27 -15.81 26.11
C LEU A 237 -8.07 -15.10 26.77
N LYS A 238 -6.94 -15.79 26.94
CA LYS A 238 -5.75 -15.21 27.58
C LYS A 238 -5.20 -14.05 26.74
N LYS A 239 -5.24 -14.21 25.42
CA LYS A 239 -4.83 -13.13 24.50
C LYS A 239 -5.82 -11.95 24.57
N ALA A 240 -7.11 -12.19 24.69
CA ALA A 240 -8.11 -11.15 24.86
C ALA A 240 -7.88 -10.36 26.15
N GLN A 241 -7.65 -11.05 27.27
CA GLN A 241 -7.29 -10.46 28.58
C GLN A 241 -6.00 -9.65 28.49
N MET A 242 -4.94 -10.23 27.93
CA MET A 242 -3.66 -9.54 27.73
C MET A 242 -3.83 -8.23 26.93
N LEU A 243 -4.65 -8.21 25.91
CA LEU A 243 -4.88 -6.99 25.10
C LEU A 243 -5.67 -5.95 25.88
N GLN A 244 -6.64 -6.36 26.70
CA GLN A 244 -7.36 -5.45 27.59
C GLN A 244 -6.42 -4.84 28.65
N ASP A 245 -5.52 -5.64 29.24
CA ASP A 245 -4.50 -5.17 30.19
C ASP A 245 -3.55 -4.13 29.55
N ARG A 246 -3.32 -4.22 28.25
CA ARG A 246 -2.57 -3.22 27.46
C ARG A 246 -3.40 -1.97 27.11
N GLY A 247 -4.64 -1.90 27.61
CA GLY A 247 -5.54 -0.76 27.41
C GLY A 247 -6.27 -0.73 26.08
N TYR A 248 -6.27 -1.82 25.29
CA TYR A 248 -7.17 -1.97 24.15
C TYR A 248 -8.61 -2.17 24.61
N ILE A 249 -9.54 -1.81 23.74
CA ILE A 249 -10.97 -2.09 23.97
C ILE A 249 -11.24 -3.50 23.45
N VAL A 250 -11.63 -4.40 24.35
CA VAL A 250 -11.96 -5.80 24.00
C VAL A 250 -13.41 -6.10 24.39
N LEU A 251 -14.18 -6.63 23.45
CA LEU A 251 -15.59 -6.94 23.64
C LEU A 251 -15.89 -8.39 23.21
N PRO A 252 -16.78 -9.09 23.94
CA PRO A 252 -17.28 -8.74 25.28
C PRO A 252 -16.14 -8.72 26.30
N ASP A 253 -16.36 -8.19 27.49
CA ASP A 253 -15.32 -8.07 28.54
C ASP A 253 -14.73 -9.44 28.89
N PRO A 254 -13.43 -9.70 28.61
CA PRO A 254 -12.80 -10.99 28.82
C PRO A 254 -12.52 -11.30 30.32
N TYR A 255 -12.83 -10.38 31.24
CA TYR A 255 -12.74 -10.58 32.68
C TYR A 255 -14.10 -10.78 33.35
N ASP A 256 -15.24 -10.55 32.66
CA ASP A 256 -16.56 -10.86 33.21
C ASP A 256 -16.72 -12.37 33.37
N PRO A 257 -17.02 -12.88 34.60
CA PRO A 257 -17.20 -14.30 34.86
C PRO A 257 -18.28 -14.97 34.00
N ASN A 258 -19.33 -14.25 33.62
CA ASN A 258 -20.40 -14.77 32.77
C ASN A 258 -19.95 -14.89 31.32
N VAL A 259 -19.14 -13.93 30.84
CA VAL A 259 -18.53 -13.96 29.51
C VAL A 259 -17.54 -15.12 29.42
N ILE A 260 -16.69 -15.32 30.44
CA ILE A 260 -15.75 -16.46 30.49
C ILE A 260 -16.50 -17.79 30.41
N LYS A 261 -17.52 -17.98 31.24
CA LYS A 261 -18.34 -19.19 31.21
C LYS A 261 -19.07 -19.41 29.89
N ALA A 262 -19.53 -18.33 29.25
CA ALA A 262 -20.15 -18.40 27.93
C ALA A 262 -19.17 -18.80 26.84
N PHE A 263 -17.96 -18.26 26.86
CA PHE A 263 -16.87 -18.60 25.93
C PHE A 263 -16.45 -20.07 26.10
N GLU A 264 -16.20 -20.52 27.32
CA GLU A 264 -15.82 -21.90 27.64
C GLU A 264 -16.87 -22.93 27.19
N ARG A 265 -18.15 -22.57 27.23
CA ARG A 265 -19.26 -23.40 26.72
C ARG A 265 -19.47 -23.30 25.20
N GLY A 266 -18.68 -22.47 24.51
CA GLY A 266 -18.81 -22.29 23.09
C GLY A 266 -20.04 -21.48 22.65
N ALA A 267 -20.65 -20.69 23.54
CA ALA A 267 -21.77 -19.82 23.20
C ALA A 267 -21.37 -18.69 22.20
N PHE A 268 -20.12 -18.30 22.24
CA PHE A 268 -19.48 -17.51 21.21
C PHE A 268 -18.00 -17.96 21.03
N LYS A 269 -17.37 -17.62 19.92
CA LYS A 269 -16.07 -18.20 19.54
C LYS A 269 -14.92 -17.19 19.52
N GLU A 270 -15.21 -15.90 19.54
CA GLU A 270 -14.23 -14.86 19.28
C GLU A 270 -14.56 -13.61 20.10
N PHE A 271 -13.54 -13.01 20.70
CA PHE A 271 -13.58 -11.65 21.20
C PHE A 271 -13.23 -10.67 20.07
N GLU A 272 -13.62 -9.42 20.21
CA GLU A 272 -13.31 -8.35 19.29
C GLU A 272 -12.40 -7.32 19.96
N ARG A 273 -11.19 -7.13 19.45
CA ARG A 273 -10.34 -6.03 19.88
C ARG A 273 -10.57 -4.84 18.94
N HIS A 274 -10.99 -3.74 19.49
CA HIS A 274 -11.18 -2.48 18.77
C HIS A 274 -10.05 -1.50 19.04
N SER A 275 -9.61 -0.79 17.99
CA SER A 275 -8.73 0.37 18.11
C SER A 275 -9.57 1.64 18.13
N ARG A 276 -9.10 2.65 18.84
CA ARG A 276 -9.72 3.97 18.86
C ARG A 276 -9.64 4.65 17.51
N VAL A 277 -10.61 5.48 17.21
CA VAL A 277 -10.60 6.35 16.03
C VAL A 277 -9.71 7.56 16.32
N GLY A 278 -8.86 7.91 15.36
CA GLY A 278 -8.05 9.13 15.45
C GLY A 278 -8.91 10.37 15.24
N MET A 279 -8.65 11.40 16.05
CA MET A 279 -9.23 12.73 15.85
C MET A 279 -8.11 13.71 15.60
N VAL A 280 -8.15 14.38 14.44
CA VAL A 280 -7.08 15.24 13.96
C VAL A 280 -7.48 16.70 14.14
N SER A 281 -6.65 17.47 14.85
CA SER A 281 -6.65 18.93 14.83
C SER A 281 -5.28 19.43 14.39
N GLU A 282 -5.20 20.70 14.03
CA GLU A 282 -3.92 21.30 13.66
C GLU A 282 -2.98 21.36 14.86
N GLU A 283 -3.49 21.66 16.04
CA GLU A 283 -2.75 21.75 17.30
C GLU A 283 -2.17 20.39 17.66
N SER A 284 -2.99 19.34 17.70
CA SER A 284 -2.52 17.98 18.03
C SER A 284 -1.52 17.43 17.02
N PHE A 285 -1.67 17.82 15.75
CA PHE A 285 -0.71 17.44 14.72
C PHE A 285 0.64 18.16 14.91
N ALA A 286 0.60 19.46 15.20
CA ALA A 286 1.80 20.26 15.48
C ALA A 286 2.59 19.69 16.67
N GLU A 287 1.90 19.40 17.79
CA GLU A 287 2.47 18.80 18.99
C GLU A 287 3.11 17.44 18.67
N THR A 288 2.43 16.59 17.89
CA THR A 288 2.95 15.28 17.47
C THR A 288 4.25 15.43 16.67
N VAL A 289 4.25 16.30 15.64
CA VAL A 289 5.43 16.51 14.79
C VAL A 289 6.58 17.08 15.60
N GLN A 290 6.32 18.02 16.50
CA GLN A 290 7.34 18.59 17.38
C GLN A 290 7.92 17.52 18.30
N GLY A 291 7.08 16.74 18.99
CA GLY A 291 7.53 15.68 19.89
C GLY A 291 8.38 14.62 19.18
N LEU A 292 8.04 14.25 17.95
CA LEU A 292 8.83 13.32 17.15
C LEU A 292 10.21 13.88 16.78
N ARG A 293 10.31 15.17 16.47
CA ARG A 293 11.60 15.85 16.24
C ARG A 293 12.44 15.91 17.48
N GLU A 294 11.83 16.25 18.61
CA GLU A 294 12.51 16.27 19.93
C GLU A 294 12.99 14.87 20.33
N ALA A 295 12.24 13.82 19.99
CA ALA A 295 12.67 12.44 20.17
C ALA A 295 13.85 12.03 19.26
N GLY A 296 14.14 12.79 18.20
CA GLY A 296 15.27 12.57 17.29
C GLY A 296 14.91 12.02 15.92
N ALA A 297 13.62 12.04 15.50
CA ALA A 297 13.22 11.65 14.14
C ALA A 297 13.94 12.52 13.09
N LYS A 298 14.60 11.88 12.12
CA LYS A 298 15.25 12.60 11.02
C LYS A 298 14.27 12.90 9.89
N TYR A 299 13.34 11.98 9.64
CA TYR A 299 12.32 12.09 8.60
C TYR A 299 10.95 11.74 9.20
N ILE A 300 9.98 12.60 8.96
CA ILE A 300 8.60 12.40 9.40
C ILE A 300 7.70 12.31 8.18
N PHE A 301 7.02 11.19 8.04
CA PHE A 301 6.03 10.94 7.00
C PHE A 301 4.63 11.07 7.56
N LEU A 302 3.68 11.36 6.69
CA LEU A 302 2.25 11.36 6.99
C LEU A 302 1.53 10.46 5.99
N LYS A 303 0.69 9.55 6.47
CA LYS A 303 -0.22 8.77 5.64
C LYS A 303 -1.67 9.16 5.92
N THR A 304 -2.41 9.53 4.87
CA THR A 304 -3.84 9.79 4.92
C THR A 304 -4.61 8.80 4.03
N GLY A 305 -5.92 8.72 4.24
CA GLY A 305 -6.83 7.85 3.47
C GLY A 305 -7.62 8.61 2.41
N ALA A 306 -8.57 7.88 1.80
CA ALA A 306 -9.47 8.39 0.76
C ALA A 306 -10.65 9.19 1.35
N TYR A 307 -10.38 10.12 2.23
CA TYR A 307 -11.37 10.92 2.93
C TYR A 307 -12.00 12.00 2.04
N ARG A 308 -12.76 12.88 2.66
CA ARG A 308 -13.34 14.03 1.98
C ARG A 308 -12.25 14.92 1.36
N PRO A 309 -12.53 15.59 0.24
CA PRO A 309 -11.59 16.53 -0.36
C PRO A 309 -11.02 17.57 0.61
N ALA A 310 -11.83 18.03 1.60
CA ALA A 310 -11.36 18.95 2.63
C ALA A 310 -10.30 18.33 3.55
N ASP A 311 -10.38 17.03 3.83
CA ASP A 311 -9.40 16.33 4.67
C ASP A 311 -8.10 16.08 3.91
N LEU A 312 -8.18 15.80 2.61
CA LEU A 312 -7.02 15.79 1.73
C LEU A 312 -6.33 17.17 1.70
N ALA A 313 -7.12 18.25 1.61
CA ALA A 313 -6.58 19.62 1.66
C ALA A 313 -5.88 19.90 2.99
N ARG A 314 -6.44 19.45 4.13
CA ARG A 314 -5.77 19.54 5.46
C ARG A 314 -4.45 18.77 5.47
N ALA A 315 -4.44 17.54 4.97
CA ALA A 315 -3.21 16.73 4.90
C ALA A 315 -2.11 17.42 4.10
N VAL A 316 -2.43 17.98 2.94
CA VAL A 316 -1.49 18.74 2.10
C VAL A 316 -1.04 20.04 2.81
N ALA A 317 -1.96 20.79 3.42
CA ALA A 317 -1.65 22.05 4.09
C ALA A 317 -0.77 21.84 5.33
N PHE A 318 -1.11 20.86 6.18
CA PHE A 318 -0.34 20.56 7.39
C PHE A 318 1.04 20.00 7.04
N SER A 319 1.12 19.12 6.05
CA SER A 319 2.40 18.62 5.55
C SER A 319 3.30 19.73 5.05
N SER A 320 2.72 20.73 4.38
CA SER A 320 3.45 21.92 3.95
C SER A 320 3.91 22.77 5.14
N LYS A 321 3.00 23.10 6.06
CA LYS A 321 3.25 24.00 7.20
C LYS A 321 4.28 23.41 8.16
N TYR A 322 4.17 22.12 8.47
CA TYR A 322 5.00 21.43 9.44
C TYR A 322 6.17 20.65 8.83
N LYS A 323 6.48 20.87 7.55
CA LYS A 323 7.66 20.33 6.87
C LYS A 323 7.74 18.80 6.97
N ILE A 324 6.66 18.12 6.60
CA ILE A 324 6.61 16.67 6.46
C ILE A 324 7.45 16.28 5.24
N ASP A 325 8.24 15.21 5.35
CA ASP A 325 9.17 14.77 4.30
C ASP A 325 8.47 14.00 3.18
N LEU A 326 7.49 13.17 3.52
CA LEU A 326 6.68 12.40 2.58
C LEU A 326 5.22 12.39 3.01
N LEU A 327 4.31 12.80 2.10
CA LEU A 327 2.87 12.61 2.26
C LEU A 327 2.41 11.43 1.41
N THR A 328 1.95 10.37 2.06
CA THR A 328 1.34 9.21 1.39
C THR A 328 -0.18 9.35 1.37
N VAL A 329 -0.78 9.29 0.18
CA VAL A 329 -2.23 9.40 -0.02
C VAL A 329 -2.77 8.05 -0.53
N ASP A 330 -3.61 7.41 0.28
CA ASP A 330 -4.18 6.10 0.01
C ASP A 330 -5.62 6.23 -0.50
N SER A 331 -5.88 5.84 -1.75
CA SER A 331 -7.17 6.00 -2.40
C SER A 331 -8.17 4.90 -2.04
N ALA A 332 -9.44 5.11 -2.39
CA ALA A 332 -10.48 4.07 -2.31
C ALA A 332 -10.04 2.82 -3.06
N GLY A 333 -10.43 1.65 -2.55
CA GLY A 333 -9.96 0.37 -3.06
C GLY A 333 -8.64 -0.13 -2.45
N GLY A 334 -7.88 0.74 -1.78
CA GLY A 334 -6.76 0.34 -0.93
C GLY A 334 -7.29 -0.24 0.38
N GLY A 335 -7.34 -1.56 0.50
CA GLY A 335 -7.91 -2.21 1.68
C GLY A 335 -7.12 -3.39 2.19
N THR A 336 -7.57 -3.95 3.31
CA THR A 336 -7.01 -5.15 3.92
C THR A 336 -8.13 -6.12 4.24
N GLY A 337 -7.80 -7.42 4.41
CA GLY A 337 -8.75 -8.44 4.85
C GLY A 337 -9.38 -8.19 6.23
N MET A 338 -8.90 -7.19 6.97
CA MET A 338 -9.46 -6.70 8.23
C MET A 338 -10.44 -5.54 8.04
N SER A 339 -10.65 -5.07 6.81
CA SER A 339 -11.62 -4.02 6.52
C SER A 339 -13.01 -4.62 6.30
N PRO A 340 -14.09 -3.96 6.76
CA PRO A 340 -15.43 -4.32 6.38
C PRO A 340 -15.59 -4.32 4.86
N TRP A 341 -16.27 -5.32 4.31
CA TRP A 341 -16.43 -5.48 2.88
C TRP A 341 -16.99 -4.23 2.19
N ARG A 342 -17.99 -3.59 2.81
CA ARG A 342 -18.60 -2.36 2.27
C ARG A 342 -17.62 -1.19 2.28
N MET A 343 -16.77 -1.07 3.28
CA MET A 343 -15.75 -0.01 3.29
C MET A 343 -14.69 -0.23 2.20
N MET A 344 -14.38 -1.46 1.81
CA MET A 344 -13.49 -1.70 0.68
C MET A 344 -14.10 -1.30 -0.67
N ASN A 345 -15.42 -1.35 -0.80
CA ASN A 345 -16.11 -1.15 -2.07
C ASN A 345 -16.86 0.19 -2.18
N GLU A 346 -17.37 0.73 -1.06
CA GLU A 346 -18.26 1.90 -1.06
C GLU A 346 -17.69 3.11 -0.31
N TRP A 347 -16.47 3.04 0.16
CA TRP A 347 -15.87 4.07 0.98
C TRP A 347 -14.79 4.84 0.24
N GLY A 348 -14.88 6.17 0.34
CA GLY A 348 -13.80 7.07 -0.03
C GLY A 348 -13.78 7.51 -1.49
N VAL A 349 -12.85 8.42 -1.78
CA VAL A 349 -12.65 9.00 -3.10
C VAL A 349 -11.82 8.04 -3.98
N PRO A 350 -12.29 7.73 -5.21
CA PRO A 350 -11.57 6.85 -6.14
C PRO A 350 -10.19 7.38 -6.53
N PRO A 351 -9.30 6.51 -7.05
CA PRO A 351 -7.89 6.87 -7.27
C PRO A 351 -7.69 8.08 -8.19
N VAL A 352 -8.34 8.11 -9.34
CA VAL A 352 -8.12 9.18 -10.34
C VAL A 352 -8.61 10.53 -9.83
N GLU A 353 -9.79 10.55 -9.21
CA GLU A 353 -10.37 11.74 -8.61
C GLU A 353 -9.50 12.26 -7.45
N LEU A 354 -9.08 11.36 -6.56
CA LEU A 354 -8.25 11.72 -5.39
C LEU A 354 -6.89 12.28 -5.82
N HIS A 355 -6.22 11.62 -6.77
CA HIS A 355 -4.93 12.07 -7.27
C HIS A 355 -5.04 13.36 -8.08
N SER A 356 -6.14 13.58 -8.77
CA SER A 356 -6.44 14.84 -9.47
C SER A 356 -6.63 16.00 -8.50
N LEU A 357 -7.39 15.80 -7.42
CA LEU A 357 -7.54 16.79 -6.34
C LEU A 357 -6.19 17.07 -5.66
N LEU A 358 -5.42 16.03 -5.37
CA LEU A 358 -4.09 16.14 -4.78
C LEU A 358 -3.17 17.02 -5.63
N TYR A 359 -3.13 16.78 -6.95
CA TYR A 359 -2.37 17.62 -7.88
C TYR A 359 -2.84 19.08 -7.83
N GLN A 360 -4.15 19.34 -7.84
CA GLN A 360 -4.70 20.69 -7.77
C GLN A 360 -4.30 21.41 -6.48
N TYR A 361 -4.34 20.73 -5.33
CA TYR A 361 -3.98 21.31 -4.04
C TYR A 361 -2.48 21.58 -3.93
N ALA A 362 -1.65 20.64 -4.37
CA ALA A 362 -0.21 20.83 -4.45
C ALA A 362 0.15 22.01 -5.37
N LYS A 363 -0.46 22.10 -6.55
CA LYS A 363 -0.27 23.22 -7.49
C LYS A 363 -0.62 24.57 -6.87
N LYS A 364 -1.72 24.64 -6.10
CA LYS A 364 -2.11 25.88 -5.38
C LYS A 364 -1.08 26.32 -4.34
N LEU A 365 -0.47 25.38 -3.61
CA LEU A 365 0.58 25.72 -2.64
C LEU A 365 1.89 26.09 -3.36
N ALA A 366 2.24 25.38 -4.42
CA ALA A 366 3.42 25.69 -5.24
C ALA A 366 3.34 27.11 -5.83
N SER A 367 2.18 27.53 -6.36
CA SER A 367 1.98 28.89 -6.89
C SER A 367 2.16 29.97 -5.84
N LYS A 368 1.95 29.66 -4.55
CA LYS A 368 2.20 30.53 -3.40
C LYS A 368 3.62 30.39 -2.84
N LYS A 369 4.51 29.69 -3.52
CA LYS A 369 5.89 29.41 -3.10
C LYS A 369 5.98 28.77 -1.70
N LYS A 370 4.98 27.97 -1.32
CA LYS A 370 4.98 27.22 -0.07
C LYS A 370 5.77 25.94 -0.24
N TYR A 371 6.34 25.45 0.86
CA TYR A 371 6.96 24.12 0.89
C TYR A 371 5.94 23.07 0.48
N LEU A 372 6.40 22.06 -0.25
CA LEU A 372 5.62 20.87 -0.55
C LEU A 372 6.41 19.63 -0.14
N PRO A 373 5.80 18.69 0.59
CA PRO A 373 6.43 17.38 0.81
C PRO A 373 6.60 16.66 -0.52
N ALA A 374 7.50 15.69 -0.57
CA ALA A 374 7.38 14.65 -1.59
C ALA A 374 6.05 13.92 -1.40
N ILE A 375 5.42 13.49 -2.48
CA ILE A 375 4.12 12.83 -2.43
C ILE A 375 4.26 11.39 -2.95
N ALA A 376 3.68 10.44 -2.21
CA ALA A 376 3.44 9.07 -2.67
C ALA A 376 1.94 8.84 -2.80
N VAL A 377 1.52 8.15 -3.88
CA VAL A 377 0.13 7.76 -4.09
C VAL A 377 -0.02 6.24 -4.00
N ASN A 378 -1.08 5.80 -3.31
CA ASN A 378 -1.42 4.39 -3.12
C ASN A 378 -2.83 4.11 -3.67
N GLY A 379 -3.14 2.85 -3.93
CA GLY A 379 -4.49 2.45 -4.33
C GLY A 379 -4.54 1.37 -5.40
N GLY A 380 -3.85 0.25 -5.17
CA GLY A 380 -3.96 -0.93 -6.03
C GLY A 380 -2.92 -1.04 -7.14
N PHE A 381 -1.85 -0.26 -7.07
CA PHE A 381 -0.73 -0.33 -8.02
C PHE A 381 -0.01 -1.67 -7.94
N SER A 382 0.35 -2.21 -9.10
CA SER A 382 1.04 -3.50 -9.24
C SER A 382 2.04 -3.56 -10.40
N PHE A 383 1.90 -2.70 -11.41
CA PHE A 383 2.70 -2.78 -12.64
C PHE A 383 3.26 -1.42 -13.07
N GLU A 384 4.28 -1.47 -13.90
CA GLU A 384 5.08 -0.33 -14.34
C GLU A 384 4.31 0.73 -15.11
N ASP A 385 3.30 0.33 -15.89
CA ASP A 385 2.42 1.27 -16.61
C ASP A 385 1.57 2.11 -15.64
N GLN A 386 1.08 1.48 -14.57
CA GLN A 386 0.34 2.16 -13.52
C GLN A 386 1.25 3.13 -12.75
N ILE A 387 2.50 2.70 -12.48
CA ILE A 387 3.51 3.54 -11.81
C ILE A 387 3.82 4.77 -12.70
N PHE A 388 4.11 4.57 -13.99
CA PHE A 388 4.36 5.66 -14.92
C PHE A 388 3.21 6.66 -14.96
N LYS A 389 1.98 6.16 -15.15
CA LYS A 389 0.78 7.00 -15.22
C LYS A 389 0.53 7.78 -13.92
N ALA A 390 0.77 7.17 -12.76
CA ALA A 390 0.63 7.86 -11.47
C ALA A 390 1.66 8.98 -11.30
N LEU A 391 2.92 8.72 -11.65
CA LEU A 391 3.99 9.74 -11.64
C LEU A 391 3.65 10.88 -12.62
N ALA A 392 3.24 10.55 -13.85
CA ALA A 392 2.86 11.54 -14.85
C ALA A 392 1.65 12.38 -14.42
N MET A 393 0.57 11.75 -13.95
CA MET A 393 -0.65 12.44 -13.51
C MET A 393 -0.38 13.44 -12.39
N GLY A 394 0.49 13.08 -11.46
CA GLY A 394 0.83 13.90 -10.29
C GLY A 394 2.07 14.78 -10.46
N SER A 395 2.72 14.75 -11.62
CA SER A 395 3.95 15.52 -11.87
C SER A 395 3.71 17.05 -11.76
N PRO A 396 4.66 17.79 -11.16
CA PRO A 396 5.97 17.38 -10.62
C PRO A 396 5.95 16.98 -9.14
N PHE A 397 4.79 16.80 -8.50
CA PHE A 397 4.64 16.68 -7.06
C PHE A 397 4.71 15.22 -6.56
N VAL A 398 4.10 14.29 -7.30
CA VAL A 398 4.17 12.86 -6.99
C VAL A 398 5.54 12.33 -7.37
N LYS A 399 6.25 11.79 -6.39
CA LYS A 399 7.61 11.27 -6.53
C LYS A 399 7.68 9.75 -6.41
N MET A 400 6.70 9.15 -5.74
CA MET A 400 6.70 7.72 -5.45
C MET A 400 5.29 7.14 -5.55
N VAL A 401 5.25 5.82 -5.69
CA VAL A 401 4.02 5.01 -5.64
C VAL A 401 4.12 4.03 -4.49
N GLY A 402 3.07 3.93 -3.67
CA GLY A 402 3.02 2.94 -2.60
C GLY A 402 2.28 1.67 -3.04
N MET A 403 2.84 0.53 -2.67
CA MET A 403 2.30 -0.80 -2.91
C MET A 403 2.27 -1.60 -1.62
N ALA A 404 1.35 -2.52 -1.47
CA ALA A 404 1.32 -3.44 -0.33
C ALA A 404 1.15 -4.90 -0.80
N ARG A 405 0.03 -5.23 -1.46
CA ARG A 405 -0.31 -6.60 -1.83
C ARG A 405 0.60 -7.21 -2.88
N ALA A 406 0.99 -6.45 -3.90
CA ALA A 406 1.84 -6.96 -4.96
C ALA A 406 3.23 -7.39 -4.45
N PRO A 407 3.95 -6.58 -3.63
CA PRO A 407 5.17 -7.01 -2.97
C PRO A 407 4.99 -8.21 -2.02
N ILE A 408 3.89 -8.25 -1.25
CA ILE A 408 3.60 -9.41 -0.38
C ILE A 408 3.41 -10.67 -1.23
N ALA A 409 2.67 -10.58 -2.33
CA ALA A 409 2.44 -11.71 -3.23
C ALA A 409 3.77 -12.21 -3.83
N ALA A 410 4.65 -11.30 -4.28
CA ALA A 410 5.95 -11.65 -4.82
C ALA A 410 6.84 -12.36 -3.79
N ALA A 411 6.91 -11.83 -2.56
CA ALA A 411 7.67 -12.46 -1.48
C ALA A 411 7.08 -13.83 -1.08
N MET A 412 5.77 -13.92 -0.99
CA MET A 412 5.05 -15.16 -0.64
C MET A 412 5.27 -16.24 -1.70
N VAL A 413 5.14 -15.90 -2.98
CA VAL A 413 5.37 -16.85 -4.09
C VAL A 413 6.84 -17.30 -4.11
N GLY A 414 7.79 -16.37 -3.98
CA GLY A 414 9.20 -16.72 -3.88
C GLY A 414 9.49 -17.69 -2.73
N LYS A 415 8.93 -17.44 -1.55
CA LYS A 415 9.02 -18.34 -0.39
C LYS A 415 8.43 -19.72 -0.69
N THR A 416 7.23 -19.76 -1.27
CA THR A 416 6.57 -21.03 -1.61
C THR A 416 7.39 -21.84 -2.62
N ILE A 417 7.93 -21.20 -3.64
CA ILE A 417 8.82 -21.86 -4.62
C ILE A 417 10.05 -22.44 -3.90
N GLY A 418 10.69 -21.68 -3.01
CA GLY A 418 11.81 -22.20 -2.22
C GLY A 418 11.45 -23.44 -1.42
N GLN A 419 10.30 -23.46 -0.76
CA GLN A 419 9.82 -24.64 -0.04
C GLN A 419 9.59 -25.85 -0.95
N THR A 420 9.09 -25.64 -2.18
CA THR A 420 8.93 -26.74 -3.16
C THR A 420 10.26 -27.27 -3.67
N ILE A 421 11.27 -26.41 -3.82
CA ILE A 421 12.66 -26.82 -4.16
C ILE A 421 13.24 -27.70 -3.03
N GLU A 422 13.18 -27.22 -1.79
CA GLU A 422 13.66 -27.97 -0.61
C GLU A 422 12.97 -29.32 -0.44
N ALA A 423 11.66 -29.37 -0.69
CA ALA A 423 10.86 -30.58 -0.63
C ALA A 423 11.04 -31.52 -1.85
N GLN A 424 11.74 -31.09 -2.88
CA GLN A 424 11.84 -31.79 -4.18
C GLN A 424 10.46 -32.07 -4.82
N GLN A 425 9.53 -31.12 -4.68
CA GLN A 425 8.14 -31.21 -5.15
C GLN A 425 7.78 -30.00 -5.99
N ILE A 426 8.63 -29.66 -6.95
CA ILE A 426 8.44 -28.50 -7.81
C ILE A 426 7.24 -28.76 -8.73
N PRO A 427 6.25 -27.83 -8.79
CA PRO A 427 5.12 -27.96 -9.72
C PRO A 427 5.59 -27.99 -11.18
N VAL A 428 4.98 -28.86 -12.00
CA VAL A 428 5.35 -29.08 -13.42
C VAL A 428 5.45 -27.78 -14.24
N TYR A 429 4.58 -26.80 -13.99
CA TYR A 429 4.62 -25.53 -14.70
C TYR A 429 5.80 -24.63 -14.30
N ILE A 430 6.47 -24.91 -13.18
CA ILE A 430 7.70 -24.23 -12.73
C ILE A 430 8.94 -25.06 -13.12
N GLU A 431 8.87 -26.39 -13.06
CA GLU A 431 9.95 -27.32 -13.36
C GLU A 431 10.61 -27.06 -14.72
N ARG A 432 9.84 -26.56 -15.70
CA ARG A 432 10.36 -26.14 -17.02
C ARG A 432 11.43 -25.04 -16.94
N PHE A 433 11.56 -24.32 -15.84
CA PHE A 433 12.58 -23.30 -15.62
C PHE A 433 13.80 -23.81 -14.86
N GLY A 434 13.75 -25.05 -14.34
CA GLY A 434 14.81 -25.69 -13.58
C GLY A 434 14.37 -26.21 -12.21
N ASN A 435 15.37 -26.71 -11.45
CA ASN A 435 15.16 -27.38 -10.17
C ASN A 435 15.87 -26.68 -9.00
N SER A 436 16.56 -25.58 -9.26
CA SER A 436 17.30 -24.80 -8.26
C SER A 436 16.80 -23.34 -8.21
N LYS A 437 17.13 -22.64 -7.12
CA LYS A 437 16.80 -21.21 -7.00
C LYS A 437 17.51 -20.39 -8.07
N GLU A 438 18.69 -20.79 -8.51
CA GLU A 438 19.49 -20.15 -9.55
C GLU A 438 18.86 -20.25 -10.94
N GLU A 439 18.24 -21.38 -11.24
CA GLU A 439 17.59 -21.61 -12.53
C GLU A 439 16.20 -20.96 -12.60
N ILE A 440 15.44 -21.00 -11.51
CA ILE A 440 14.05 -20.53 -11.46
C ILE A 440 13.98 -19.00 -11.33
N PHE A 441 14.82 -18.38 -10.49
CA PHE A 441 14.82 -16.94 -10.28
C PHE A 441 15.86 -16.24 -11.15
N VAL A 442 15.43 -15.51 -12.16
CA VAL A 442 16.32 -14.89 -13.16
C VAL A 442 17.33 -13.90 -12.56
N THR A 443 17.08 -13.35 -11.38
CA THR A 443 17.99 -12.43 -10.68
C THR A 443 18.94 -13.13 -9.72
N ALA A 444 18.86 -14.42 -9.56
CA ALA A 444 19.67 -15.17 -8.59
C ALA A 444 21.16 -15.02 -8.86
N SER A 445 21.60 -15.13 -10.13
CA SER A 445 23.01 -14.96 -10.50
C SER A 445 23.54 -13.56 -10.17
N SER A 446 22.79 -12.50 -10.48
CA SER A 446 23.19 -11.13 -10.17
C SER A 446 23.21 -10.84 -8.67
N LEU A 447 22.29 -11.43 -7.90
CA LEU A 447 22.30 -11.34 -6.45
C LEU A 447 23.50 -12.09 -5.84
N ARG A 448 23.86 -13.27 -6.40
CA ARG A 448 25.05 -14.01 -5.97
C ARG A 448 26.33 -13.22 -6.25
N GLU A 449 26.45 -12.59 -7.41
CA GLU A 449 27.57 -11.73 -7.74
C GLU A 449 27.66 -10.51 -6.78
N LYS A 450 26.53 -9.88 -6.49
CA LYS A 450 26.44 -8.72 -5.60
C LYS A 450 26.79 -9.03 -4.14
N LEU A 451 26.37 -10.19 -3.63
CA LEU A 451 26.47 -10.56 -2.21
C LEU A 451 27.63 -11.52 -1.90
N GLY A 452 28.12 -12.23 -2.92
CA GLY A 452 29.01 -13.38 -2.77
C GLY A 452 28.28 -14.65 -2.35
N ASP A 453 28.90 -15.81 -2.62
CA ASP A 453 28.29 -17.14 -2.43
C ASP A 453 27.74 -17.34 -1.02
N LYS A 454 28.53 -17.02 0.00
CA LYS A 454 28.18 -17.27 1.41
C LYS A 454 26.90 -16.54 1.86
N GLU A 455 26.74 -15.29 1.46
CA GLU A 455 25.56 -14.51 1.84
C GLU A 455 24.36 -14.85 0.94
N PHE A 456 24.60 -15.12 -0.33
CA PHE A 456 23.54 -15.58 -1.23
C PHE A 456 22.92 -16.92 -0.78
N GLU A 457 23.72 -17.89 -0.29
CA GLU A 457 23.19 -19.17 0.20
C GLU A 457 22.24 -19.00 1.39
N LYS A 458 22.44 -17.99 2.22
CA LYS A 458 21.54 -17.67 3.35
C LYS A 458 20.30 -16.90 2.95
N LEU A 459 20.25 -16.40 1.71
CA LEU A 459 19.18 -15.52 1.26
C LEU A 459 17.85 -16.28 1.14
N PRO A 460 16.79 -15.88 1.84
CA PRO A 460 15.50 -16.53 1.71
C PRO A 460 14.92 -16.28 0.32
N THR A 461 14.36 -17.33 -0.29
CA THR A 461 13.80 -17.26 -1.65
C THR A 461 12.67 -16.25 -1.78
N GLY A 462 11.97 -15.94 -0.70
CA GLY A 462 11.00 -14.83 -0.66
C GLY A 462 11.62 -13.47 -0.94
N ALA A 463 12.87 -13.23 -0.50
CA ALA A 463 13.61 -12.00 -0.82
C ALA A 463 14.04 -11.97 -2.29
N ILE A 464 14.48 -13.11 -2.82
CA ILE A 464 14.82 -13.24 -4.24
C ILE A 464 13.58 -12.97 -5.11
N GLY A 465 12.44 -13.56 -4.77
CA GLY A 465 11.18 -13.35 -5.49
C GLY A 465 10.73 -11.89 -5.50
N LEU A 466 10.83 -11.19 -4.38
CA LEU A 466 10.52 -9.76 -4.30
C LEU A 466 11.51 -8.92 -5.12
N TYR A 467 12.80 -9.21 -5.01
CA TYR A 467 13.83 -8.51 -5.79
C TYR A 467 13.62 -8.70 -7.29
N THR A 468 13.32 -9.93 -7.72
CA THR A 468 13.01 -10.25 -9.13
C THR A 468 11.78 -9.47 -9.63
N TYR A 469 10.74 -9.35 -8.82
CA TYR A 469 9.56 -8.56 -9.14
C TYR A 469 9.92 -7.07 -9.30
N TYR A 470 10.75 -6.53 -8.44
CA TYR A 470 11.17 -5.13 -8.53
C TYR A 470 12.07 -4.86 -9.74
N GLU A 471 12.97 -5.78 -10.09
CA GLU A 471 13.78 -5.67 -11.31
C GLU A 471 12.90 -5.65 -12.57
N ARG A 472 11.86 -6.48 -12.63
CA ARG A 472 10.88 -6.44 -13.71
C ARG A 472 10.20 -5.08 -13.81
N LEU A 473 9.72 -4.52 -12.69
CA LEU A 473 9.08 -3.20 -12.68
C LEU A 473 10.06 -2.10 -13.10
N ALA A 474 11.30 -2.17 -12.61
CA ALA A 474 12.33 -1.19 -12.93
C ALA A 474 12.66 -1.19 -14.42
N GLN A 475 12.82 -2.37 -15.01
CA GLN A 475 13.09 -2.48 -16.45
C GLN A 475 11.91 -1.97 -17.28
N GLY A 476 10.69 -2.40 -16.95
CA GLY A 476 9.48 -1.95 -17.66
C GLY A 476 9.28 -0.43 -17.57
N LEU A 477 9.49 0.15 -16.37
CA LEU A 477 9.42 1.61 -16.21
C LEU A 477 10.46 2.34 -17.06
N ARG A 478 11.72 1.87 -17.07
CA ARG A 478 12.76 2.45 -17.94
C ARG A 478 12.40 2.36 -19.43
N GLN A 479 11.80 1.26 -19.87
CA GLN A 479 11.33 1.10 -21.27
C GLN A 479 10.24 2.10 -21.61
N LEU A 480 9.23 2.28 -20.76
CA LEU A 480 8.15 3.25 -20.95
C LEU A 480 8.70 4.69 -20.98
N MET A 481 9.61 5.02 -20.06
CA MET A 481 10.26 6.33 -19.99
C MET A 481 11.10 6.60 -21.24
N ALA A 482 11.92 5.65 -21.68
CA ALA A 482 12.70 5.78 -22.91
C ALA A 482 11.80 5.94 -24.14
N GLY A 483 10.66 5.24 -24.21
CA GLY A 483 9.64 5.39 -25.25
C GLY A 483 9.05 6.80 -25.30
N SER A 484 8.92 7.46 -24.14
CA SER A 484 8.50 8.87 -24.02
C SER A 484 9.68 9.85 -24.03
N ARG A 485 10.91 9.39 -24.34
CA ARG A 485 12.16 10.19 -24.35
C ARG A 485 12.45 10.88 -23.01
N LYS A 486 12.09 10.27 -21.87
CA LYS A 486 12.36 10.74 -20.50
C LYS A 486 13.43 9.87 -19.87
N PHE A 487 14.63 10.39 -19.69
CA PHE A 487 15.78 9.65 -19.18
C PHE A 487 16.06 9.89 -17.69
N SER A 488 15.22 10.68 -17.03
CA SER A 488 15.14 10.75 -15.57
C SER A 488 13.70 11.07 -15.12
N LEU A 489 13.35 10.68 -13.88
CA LEU A 489 11.99 10.84 -13.33
C LEU A 489 11.51 12.29 -13.29
N GLU A 490 12.41 13.25 -13.11
CA GLU A 490 12.08 14.67 -13.05
C GLU A 490 11.52 15.23 -14.37
N HIS A 491 11.78 14.55 -15.48
CA HIS A 491 11.29 14.94 -16.80
C HIS A 491 9.93 14.34 -17.15
N ILE A 492 9.42 13.39 -16.35
CA ILE A 492 8.06 12.91 -16.51
C ILE A 492 7.09 14.07 -16.23
N SER A 493 6.13 14.26 -17.12
CA SER A 493 5.15 15.33 -17.05
C SER A 493 3.73 14.84 -17.31
N ARG A 494 2.75 15.68 -17.02
CA ARG A 494 1.34 15.40 -17.34
C ARG A 494 1.07 15.26 -18.84
N GLY A 495 1.94 15.82 -19.69
CA GLY A 495 1.88 15.68 -21.14
C GLY A 495 2.33 14.31 -21.65
N ASP A 496 2.94 13.48 -20.82
CA ASP A 496 3.38 12.13 -21.20
C ASP A 496 2.27 11.08 -21.10
N ILE A 497 1.06 11.50 -20.71
CA ILE A 497 -0.16 10.69 -20.73
C ILE A 497 -1.32 11.46 -21.38
N ALA A 498 -2.24 10.73 -21.99
CA ALA A 498 -3.45 11.28 -22.58
C ALA A 498 -4.70 10.54 -22.09
N ALA A 499 -5.79 11.26 -21.87
CA ALA A 499 -7.06 10.68 -21.52
C ALA A 499 -7.76 10.08 -22.74
N LEU A 500 -8.29 8.87 -22.60
CA LEU A 500 -8.99 8.14 -23.67
C LEU A 500 -10.48 8.48 -23.77
N THR A 501 -11.02 9.15 -22.74
CA THR A 501 -12.43 9.55 -22.68
C THR A 501 -12.55 11.00 -22.23
N GLY A 502 -13.64 11.66 -22.64
CA GLY A 502 -13.92 13.03 -22.19
C GLY A 502 -14.12 13.15 -20.68
N GLU A 503 -14.70 12.12 -20.04
CA GLU A 503 -14.87 12.07 -18.58
C GLU A 503 -13.52 12.00 -17.87
N ALA A 504 -12.61 11.13 -18.31
CA ALA A 504 -11.26 11.03 -17.77
C ALA A 504 -10.48 12.34 -17.93
N ALA A 505 -10.62 13.00 -19.09
CA ALA A 505 -10.01 14.32 -19.33
C ALA A 505 -10.57 15.38 -18.38
N HIS A 506 -11.89 15.42 -18.20
CA HIS A 506 -12.55 16.39 -17.32
C HIS A 506 -12.13 16.22 -15.85
N ILE A 507 -12.15 15.00 -15.33
CA ILE A 507 -11.81 14.70 -13.93
C ILE A 507 -10.33 15.00 -13.65
N SER A 508 -9.45 14.56 -14.54
CA SER A 508 -8.00 14.65 -14.31
C SER A 508 -7.37 15.97 -14.77
N GLY A 509 -8.00 16.66 -15.71
CA GLY A 509 -7.40 17.79 -16.43
C GLY A 509 -6.21 17.36 -17.33
N ILE A 510 -6.09 16.06 -17.65
CA ILE A 510 -5.20 15.54 -18.70
C ILE A 510 -5.91 15.74 -20.03
N LYS A 511 -5.19 16.17 -21.07
CA LYS A 511 -5.79 16.38 -22.38
C LYS A 511 -6.42 15.08 -22.93
N TYR A 512 -7.56 15.22 -23.59
CA TYR A 512 -8.12 14.14 -24.38
C TYR A 512 -7.15 13.80 -25.52
N ILE A 513 -7.00 12.54 -25.84
CA ILE A 513 -5.95 12.06 -26.76
C ILE A 513 -6.00 12.75 -28.14
N MET A 514 -7.19 13.12 -28.62
CA MET A 514 -7.34 13.82 -29.91
C MET A 514 -6.95 15.31 -29.85
N ASP A 515 -6.80 15.88 -28.64
CA ASP A 515 -6.42 17.27 -28.43
C ASP A 515 -4.93 17.43 -28.09
N VAL A 516 -4.22 16.28 -27.92
CA VAL A 516 -2.79 16.29 -27.64
C VAL A 516 -2.04 16.80 -28.88
N ASP A 517 -1.16 17.79 -28.66
CA ASP A 517 -0.29 18.40 -29.69
C ASP A 517 -1.03 18.93 -30.94
N ALA A 518 -2.34 19.14 -30.88
CA ALA A 518 -3.15 19.57 -32.03
C ALA A 518 -2.63 20.88 -32.65
N GLU A 519 -2.25 21.88 -31.83
CA GLU A 519 -1.72 23.15 -32.31
C GLU A 519 -0.33 23.00 -32.95
N GLU A 520 0.51 22.10 -32.41
CA GLU A 520 1.84 21.81 -32.97
C GLU A 520 1.73 21.08 -34.29
N ALA A 521 0.85 20.07 -34.36
CA ALA A 521 0.55 19.34 -35.59
C ALA A 521 0.08 20.29 -36.71
N GLU A 522 -0.83 21.22 -36.40
CA GLU A 522 -1.28 22.25 -37.33
C GLU A 522 -0.16 23.18 -37.82
N LYS A 523 0.79 23.52 -36.95
CA LYS A 523 1.98 24.32 -37.34
C LYS A 523 2.90 23.54 -38.28
N ILE A 524 3.16 22.27 -37.97
CA ILE A 524 4.02 21.40 -38.79
C ILE A 524 3.40 21.20 -40.19
N LEU A 525 2.08 21.01 -40.28
CA LEU A 525 1.39 20.78 -41.53
C LEU A 525 1.23 22.04 -42.42
N LYS A 526 1.56 23.23 -41.90
CA LYS A 526 1.53 24.50 -42.64
C LYS A 526 2.82 24.80 -43.39
N ILE A 527 3.83 23.91 -43.39
CA ILE A 527 5.12 24.09 -44.08
C ILE A 527 4.97 23.91 -45.61
#